data_90219ea2916d7bfa7c286d5910d38183
#
_entry.id   90219ea2916d7bfa7c286d5910d38183
#
_cell.length_a   1.000
_cell.length_b   1.000
_cell.length_c   1.000
_cell.angle_alpha   90.00
_cell.angle_beta   90.00
_cell.angle_gamma   90.00
#
_symmetry.space_group_name_H-M   'P 1'
#
loop_
_entity.id
_entity.type
_entity.pdbx_description
1 polymer ?
#
loop_
_entity_poly.entity_id
_entity_poly.type
_entity_poly.pdbx_seq_one_letter_code
_entity_poly.pdbx_strand_id
1 'polypeptide(L)'
;MTTATKLKLRTMLGNYPNTKALKSGAVRSDLVDFDFVEVKVANNLFKQVVRDASYDVAELAIVTYLQAKAYGKPYVLLPAVLVSRGQHHTIAYNPDRGPLNPSDLNGKRVGVRAYTVTTGTWVRGILASDHGIDINKVEWITFEDPHVAEYRDPAIVKRAPQGKELTQMLLDGEIAAGIVGDKLPDPKLKHLIPGAEAAAQRWAERHHGVPINHMLVVRQELARSRPDVVKDIFRQLHASKRAAGLPDGGELDPYRFGVEACRPILEIIIDFCQQQKLIPRRMSVDELFDDATRALAVA
;
A
#
# COMPACT_ATOMS: atom_id res chain seq x y z
N MET A 1 -0.67 -44.97 0.89
CA MET A 1 -1.14 -43.63 0.52
C MET A 1 0.08 -42.76 0.38
N THR A 2 0.49 -42.43 -0.82
CA THR A 2 1.60 -41.49 -1.08
C THR A 2 1.15 -40.12 -0.63
N THR A 3 1.72 -39.62 0.47
CA THR A 3 1.53 -38.21 0.87
C THR A 3 2.10 -37.35 -0.25
N ALA A 4 1.23 -36.68 -0.98
CA ALA A 4 1.66 -35.72 -1.98
C ALA A 4 2.59 -34.68 -1.30
N THR A 5 3.79 -34.51 -1.85
CA THR A 5 4.76 -33.54 -1.31
C THR A 5 4.16 -32.15 -1.43
N LYS A 6 4.05 -31.43 -0.32
CA LYS A 6 3.57 -30.02 -0.30
C LYS A 6 4.49 -29.15 -1.15
N LEU A 7 3.90 -28.22 -1.88
CA LEU A 7 4.68 -27.24 -2.65
C LEU A 7 5.29 -26.20 -1.68
N LYS A 8 6.61 -26.16 -1.63
CA LYS A 8 7.33 -25.17 -0.81
C LYS A 8 7.37 -23.83 -1.54
N LEU A 9 6.87 -22.77 -0.90
CA LEU A 9 6.75 -21.43 -1.47
C LEU A 9 7.54 -20.41 -0.63
N ARG A 10 8.57 -19.80 -1.22
CA ARG A 10 9.30 -18.71 -0.60
C ARG A 10 8.40 -17.49 -0.44
N THR A 11 8.15 -17.10 0.80
CA THR A 11 7.07 -16.18 1.14
C THR A 11 7.57 -14.99 1.94
N MET A 12 7.30 -13.78 1.46
CA MET A 12 7.55 -12.53 2.16
C MET A 12 6.21 -11.96 2.64
N LEU A 13 5.97 -12.01 3.95
CA LEU A 13 4.72 -11.59 4.58
C LEU A 13 4.99 -10.96 5.95
N GLY A 14 4.44 -9.78 6.20
CA GLY A 14 4.55 -9.07 7.47
C GLY A 14 3.84 -9.77 8.62
N ASN A 15 4.13 -9.33 9.84
CA ASN A 15 3.52 -9.83 11.06
C ASN A 15 2.36 -8.94 11.47
N TYR A 16 1.14 -9.35 11.13
CA TYR A 16 -0.11 -8.66 11.43
C TYR A 16 -1.09 -9.58 12.14
N PRO A 17 -2.12 -9.07 12.80
CA PRO A 17 -3.16 -9.92 13.39
C PRO A 17 -3.75 -10.92 12.38
N ASN A 18 -4.06 -10.47 11.16
CA ASN A 18 -4.64 -11.28 10.09
C ASN A 18 -3.66 -12.29 9.44
N THR A 19 -2.36 -12.20 9.70
CA THR A 19 -1.36 -13.14 9.17
C THR A 19 -0.79 -14.08 10.25
N LYS A 20 -1.08 -13.81 11.53
CA LYS A 20 -0.46 -14.51 12.67
C LYS A 20 -0.74 -16.00 12.67
N ALA A 21 -1.99 -16.41 12.47
CA ALA A 21 -2.37 -17.83 12.54
C ALA A 21 -1.78 -18.62 11.35
N LEU A 22 -1.64 -17.99 10.17
CA LEU A 22 -0.95 -18.58 9.03
C LEU A 22 0.54 -18.75 9.31
N LYS A 23 1.22 -17.71 9.79
CA LYS A 23 2.67 -17.74 10.05
C LYS A 23 3.07 -18.64 11.21
N SER A 24 2.22 -18.81 12.22
CA SER A 24 2.47 -19.74 13.33
C SER A 24 2.17 -21.20 12.97
N GLY A 25 1.58 -21.46 11.78
CA GLY A 25 1.14 -22.79 11.38
C GLY A 25 -0.13 -23.29 12.10
N ALA A 26 -0.89 -22.39 12.78
CA ALA A 26 -2.20 -22.72 13.32
C ALA A 26 -3.24 -22.94 12.19
N VAL A 27 -3.10 -22.20 11.09
CA VAL A 27 -3.78 -22.47 9.83
C VAL A 27 -2.81 -23.19 8.91
N ARG A 28 -3.21 -24.33 8.37
CA ARG A 28 -2.38 -25.22 7.55
C ARG A 28 -3.09 -25.69 6.29
N SER A 29 -2.31 -26.18 5.35
CA SER A 29 -2.76 -26.84 4.13
C SER A 29 -1.98 -28.12 3.88
N ASP A 30 -2.57 -29.01 3.09
CA ASP A 30 -1.89 -30.20 2.55
C ASP A 30 -1.22 -29.93 1.19
N LEU A 31 -1.49 -28.76 0.59
CA LEU A 31 -0.94 -28.37 -0.71
C LEU A 31 0.29 -27.48 -0.59
N VAL A 32 0.36 -26.62 0.43
CA VAL A 32 1.36 -25.56 0.55
C VAL A 32 2.17 -25.68 1.84
N ASP A 33 3.47 -25.49 1.71
CA ASP A 33 4.42 -25.27 2.78
C ASP A 33 5.06 -23.88 2.58
N PHE A 34 4.73 -22.91 3.46
CA PHE A 34 5.25 -21.57 3.37
C PHE A 34 6.66 -21.45 3.99
N ASP A 35 7.65 -21.12 3.17
CA ASP A 35 9.00 -20.77 3.61
C ASP A 35 9.05 -19.26 3.88
N PHE A 36 8.62 -18.86 5.08
CA PHE A 36 8.58 -17.46 5.47
C PHE A 36 9.97 -16.88 5.69
N VAL A 37 10.30 -15.82 4.95
CA VAL A 37 11.48 -15.03 5.26
C VAL A 37 11.22 -14.12 6.48
N GLU A 38 12.28 -13.77 7.21
CA GLU A 38 12.15 -12.82 8.31
C GLU A 38 11.82 -11.42 7.79
N VAL A 39 10.73 -10.84 8.28
CA VAL A 39 10.26 -9.51 7.90
C VAL A 39 10.14 -8.64 9.14
N LYS A 40 11.09 -7.74 9.36
CA LYS A 40 11.00 -6.71 10.40
C LYS A 40 10.09 -5.55 9.96
N VAL A 41 10.30 -5.07 8.73
CA VAL A 41 9.51 -4.01 8.10
C VAL A 41 9.30 -4.39 6.64
N ALA A 42 8.08 -4.64 6.23
CA ALA A 42 7.76 -5.14 4.88
C ALA A 42 8.27 -4.19 3.76
N ASN A 43 8.17 -2.88 3.97
CA ASN A 43 8.61 -1.88 2.99
C ASN A 43 10.07 -2.04 2.55
N ASN A 44 10.95 -2.55 3.41
CA ASN A 44 12.37 -2.69 3.11
C ASN A 44 12.63 -3.79 2.06
N LEU A 45 11.68 -4.70 1.87
CA LEU A 45 11.79 -5.82 0.94
C LEU A 45 11.06 -5.58 -0.39
N PHE A 46 10.23 -4.55 -0.52
CA PHE A 46 9.45 -4.31 -1.73
C PHE A 46 10.31 -4.14 -3.00
N LYS A 47 11.50 -3.53 -2.86
CA LYS A 47 12.45 -3.43 -3.98
C LYS A 47 12.88 -4.82 -4.48
N GLN A 48 13.19 -5.75 -3.57
CA GLN A 48 13.52 -7.13 -3.93
C GLN A 48 12.36 -7.85 -4.60
N VAL A 49 11.11 -7.64 -4.10
CA VAL A 49 9.93 -8.25 -4.74
C VAL A 49 9.86 -7.84 -6.20
N VAL A 50 9.88 -6.53 -6.50
CA VAL A 50 9.60 -6.05 -7.87
C VAL A 50 10.80 -6.02 -8.81
N ARG A 51 12.04 -5.99 -8.28
CA ARG A 51 13.26 -5.96 -9.11
C ARG A 51 13.80 -7.35 -9.39
N ASP A 52 13.83 -8.19 -8.36
CA ASP A 52 14.50 -9.49 -8.43
C ASP A 52 13.52 -10.64 -8.58
N ALA A 53 12.22 -10.40 -8.39
CA ALA A 53 11.16 -11.42 -8.36
C ALA A 53 11.52 -12.60 -7.44
N SER A 54 12.09 -12.33 -6.27
CA SER A 54 12.73 -13.33 -5.39
C SER A 54 11.75 -14.19 -4.58
N TYR A 55 10.46 -13.90 -4.62
CA TYR A 55 9.42 -14.56 -3.80
C TYR A 55 8.32 -15.13 -4.65
N ASP A 56 7.81 -16.30 -4.27
CA ASP A 56 6.64 -16.92 -4.92
C ASP A 56 5.34 -16.26 -4.47
N VAL A 57 5.30 -15.88 -3.19
CA VAL A 57 4.19 -15.17 -2.55
C VAL A 57 4.77 -13.98 -1.81
N ALA A 58 4.19 -12.80 -1.98
CA ALA A 58 4.68 -11.61 -1.30
C ALA A 58 3.55 -10.65 -0.91
N GLU A 59 3.74 -9.97 0.20
CA GLU A 59 3.05 -8.72 0.50
C GLU A 59 3.63 -7.59 -0.34
N LEU A 60 2.77 -6.74 -0.90
CA LEU A 60 3.21 -5.59 -1.66
C LEU A 60 2.31 -4.39 -1.44
N ALA A 61 2.91 -3.20 -1.34
CA ALA A 61 2.15 -1.96 -1.32
C ALA A 61 1.39 -1.79 -2.63
N ILE A 62 0.11 -1.38 -2.57
CA ILE A 62 -0.77 -1.36 -3.74
C ILE A 62 -0.23 -0.48 -4.87
N VAL A 63 0.32 0.69 -4.58
CA VAL A 63 0.93 1.56 -5.61
C VAL A 63 2.18 0.91 -6.23
N THR A 64 2.99 0.23 -5.41
CA THR A 64 4.13 -0.55 -5.93
C THR A 64 3.66 -1.66 -6.86
N TYR A 65 2.55 -2.34 -6.54
CA TYR A 65 1.96 -3.34 -7.43
C TYR A 65 1.44 -2.73 -8.73
N LEU A 66 0.71 -1.61 -8.66
CA LEU A 66 0.22 -0.93 -9.87
C LEU A 66 1.35 -0.54 -10.80
N GLN A 67 2.46 -0.02 -10.26
CA GLN A 67 3.67 0.24 -11.04
C GLN A 67 4.30 -1.05 -11.57
N ALA A 68 4.46 -2.07 -10.71
CA ALA A 68 5.01 -3.36 -11.13
C ALA A 68 4.22 -3.96 -12.31
N LYS A 69 2.90 -3.91 -12.25
CA LYS A 69 1.99 -4.33 -13.33
C LYS A 69 2.21 -3.51 -14.60
N ALA A 70 2.27 -2.17 -14.47
CA ALA A 70 2.47 -1.26 -15.60
C ALA A 70 3.83 -1.46 -16.30
N TYR A 71 4.85 -1.89 -15.55
CA TYR A 71 6.20 -2.16 -16.06
C TYR A 71 6.49 -3.66 -16.25
N GLY A 72 5.45 -4.49 -16.35
CA GLY A 72 5.56 -5.90 -16.76
C GLY A 72 6.25 -6.83 -15.77
N LYS A 73 6.23 -6.52 -14.46
CA LYS A 73 6.79 -7.41 -13.45
C LYS A 73 5.91 -8.67 -13.29
N PRO A 74 6.52 -9.87 -13.05
CA PRO A 74 5.85 -11.16 -13.14
C PRO A 74 5.02 -11.51 -11.88
N TYR A 75 4.19 -10.60 -11.43
CA TYR A 75 3.29 -10.78 -10.29
C TYR A 75 1.83 -10.51 -10.68
N VAL A 76 0.92 -11.22 -10.04
CA VAL A 76 -0.52 -11.02 -10.11
C VAL A 76 -1.08 -10.77 -8.71
N LEU A 77 -2.10 -9.91 -8.60
CA LEU A 77 -2.73 -9.55 -7.35
C LEU A 77 -3.69 -10.65 -6.89
N LEU A 78 -3.66 -10.97 -5.58
CA LEU A 78 -4.76 -11.66 -4.94
C LEU A 78 -5.72 -10.61 -4.34
N PRO A 79 -7.04 -10.83 -4.43
CA PRO A 79 -8.02 -9.91 -3.86
C PRO A 79 -8.13 -10.10 -2.33
N ALA A 80 -7.02 -9.86 -1.62
CA ALA A 80 -6.87 -10.03 -0.17
C ALA A 80 -6.08 -8.87 0.41
N VAL A 81 -6.75 -8.02 1.18
CA VAL A 81 -6.13 -6.86 1.82
C VAL A 81 -5.43 -7.27 3.11
N LEU A 82 -4.16 -6.91 3.22
CA LEU A 82 -3.32 -7.19 4.39
C LEU A 82 -3.23 -6.00 5.34
N VAL A 83 -3.12 -4.80 4.78
CA VAL A 83 -3.03 -3.54 5.54
C VAL A 83 -3.87 -2.49 4.85
N SER A 84 -4.78 -1.88 5.59
CA SER A 84 -5.48 -0.67 5.19
C SER A 84 -5.73 0.23 6.40
N ARG A 85 -5.85 1.53 6.16
CA ARG A 85 -6.09 2.53 7.20
C ARG A 85 -6.44 3.89 6.61
N GLY A 86 -7.02 4.76 7.43
CA GLY A 86 -7.12 6.18 7.09
C GLY A 86 -5.75 6.82 6.89
N GLN A 87 -5.64 7.80 6.01
CA GLN A 87 -4.35 8.42 5.66
C GLN A 87 -4.22 9.88 6.14
N HIS A 88 -5.30 10.47 6.66
CA HIS A 88 -5.37 11.90 6.99
C HIS A 88 -4.40 12.34 8.08
N HIS A 89 -4.08 11.45 9.02
CA HIS A 89 -3.12 11.70 10.11
C HIS A 89 -1.66 11.59 9.69
N THR A 90 -1.38 11.10 8.48
CA THR A 90 0.01 10.78 8.08
C THR A 90 0.79 11.96 7.54
N ILE A 91 0.15 13.11 7.33
CA ILE A 91 0.81 14.36 6.96
C ILE A 91 0.89 15.30 8.16
N ALA A 92 2.08 15.85 8.40
CA ALA A 92 2.39 16.68 9.56
C ALA A 92 3.08 17.99 9.17
N TYR A 93 3.03 18.96 10.08
CA TYR A 93 3.74 20.23 9.97
C TYR A 93 4.29 20.66 11.33
N ASN A 94 5.19 21.64 11.33
CA ASN A 94 5.72 22.24 12.54
C ASN A 94 5.01 23.55 12.87
N PRO A 95 4.15 23.62 13.90
CA PRO A 95 3.41 24.84 14.26
C PRO A 95 4.31 25.99 14.75
N ASP A 96 5.52 25.69 15.24
CA ASP A 96 6.50 26.74 15.64
C ASP A 96 7.00 27.55 14.43
N ARG A 97 6.76 27.08 13.20
CA ARG A 97 7.07 27.78 11.94
C ARG A 97 5.88 28.59 11.40
N GLY A 98 4.83 28.69 12.18
CA GLY A 98 3.58 29.41 11.85
C GLY A 98 2.41 28.48 11.54
N PRO A 99 1.20 29.04 11.46
CA PRO A 99 0.00 28.28 11.12
C PRO A 99 0.07 27.79 9.67
N LEU A 100 -0.44 26.59 9.44
CA LEU A 100 -0.54 26.00 8.11
C LEU A 100 -1.84 25.20 8.01
N ASN A 101 -2.62 25.46 6.97
CA ASN A 101 -3.81 24.66 6.63
C ASN A 101 -3.51 23.81 5.40
N PRO A 102 -4.25 22.72 5.18
CA PRO A 102 -4.08 21.93 3.96
C PRO A 102 -4.18 22.75 2.67
N SER A 103 -5.11 23.74 2.60
CA SER A 103 -5.29 24.63 1.44
C SER A 103 -4.09 25.53 1.12
N ASP A 104 -3.17 25.71 2.06
CA ASP A 104 -2.02 26.62 1.90
C ASP A 104 -0.80 25.96 1.22
N LEU A 105 -0.91 24.68 0.83
CA LEU A 105 0.22 23.90 0.30
C LEU A 105 0.63 24.27 -1.13
N ASN A 106 -0.23 24.93 -1.91
CA ASN A 106 0.16 25.39 -3.26
C ASN A 106 1.37 26.33 -3.18
N GLY A 107 2.40 26.06 -3.97
CA GLY A 107 3.67 26.78 -3.98
C GLY A 107 4.61 26.41 -2.83
N LYS A 108 4.25 25.47 -1.96
CA LYS A 108 5.07 25.02 -0.83
C LYS A 108 5.88 23.78 -1.19
N ARG A 109 6.91 23.52 -0.38
CA ARG A 109 7.72 22.31 -0.39
C ARG A 109 7.16 21.31 0.61
N VAL A 110 6.87 20.08 0.16
CA VAL A 110 6.32 19.01 1.01
C VAL A 110 7.19 17.76 0.88
N GLY A 111 7.62 17.24 2.03
CA GLY A 111 8.47 16.05 2.09
C GLY A 111 7.69 14.75 2.04
N VAL A 112 8.22 13.75 1.37
CA VAL A 112 7.74 12.37 1.37
C VAL A 112 8.90 11.40 1.11
N ARG A 113 8.95 10.26 1.79
CA ARG A 113 10.06 9.30 1.69
C ARG A 113 10.45 8.99 0.24
N ALA A 114 9.51 8.57 -0.58
CA ALA A 114 9.61 8.49 -2.05
C ALA A 114 8.26 8.90 -2.66
N TYR A 115 8.27 9.47 -3.85
CA TYR A 115 7.04 9.95 -4.50
C TYR A 115 6.02 8.83 -4.74
N THR A 116 6.50 7.60 -4.95
CA THR A 116 5.72 6.40 -5.25
C THR A 116 5.17 5.66 -4.03
N VAL A 117 5.42 6.13 -2.79
CA VAL A 117 4.88 5.43 -1.61
C VAL A 117 3.36 5.54 -1.55
N THR A 118 2.70 4.42 -1.22
CA THR A 118 1.24 4.33 -1.19
C THR A 118 0.60 5.37 -0.28
N THR A 119 1.12 5.57 0.94
CA THR A 119 0.65 6.63 1.85
C THR A 119 0.72 8.00 1.20
N GLY A 120 1.83 8.33 0.52
CA GLY A 120 1.99 9.60 -0.20
C GLY A 120 1.00 9.76 -1.34
N THR A 121 0.72 8.71 -2.08
CA THR A 121 -0.26 8.72 -3.17
C THR A 121 -1.68 8.99 -2.64
N TRP A 122 -2.08 8.31 -1.57
CA TRP A 122 -3.36 8.56 -0.90
C TRP A 122 -3.47 10.00 -0.38
N VAL A 123 -2.46 10.48 0.34
CA VAL A 123 -2.47 11.84 0.91
C VAL A 123 -2.58 12.89 -0.18
N ARG A 124 -1.81 12.79 -1.28
CA ARG A 124 -1.91 13.73 -2.41
C ARG A 124 -3.29 13.71 -3.05
N GLY A 125 -3.87 12.53 -3.22
CA GLY A 125 -5.23 12.40 -3.75
C GLY A 125 -6.27 13.05 -2.83
N ILE A 126 -6.20 12.80 -1.52
CA ILE A 126 -7.08 13.41 -0.51
C ILE A 126 -6.90 14.93 -0.46
N LEU A 127 -5.67 15.43 -0.49
CA LEU A 127 -5.42 16.89 -0.53
C LEU A 127 -6.03 17.52 -1.78
N ALA A 128 -5.95 16.86 -2.92
CA ALA A 128 -6.56 17.36 -4.16
C ALA A 128 -8.09 17.32 -4.11
N SER A 129 -8.68 16.20 -3.70
CA SER A 129 -10.14 16.01 -3.72
C SER A 129 -10.87 16.78 -2.62
N ASP A 130 -10.33 16.79 -1.40
CA ASP A 130 -11.02 17.28 -0.22
C ASP A 130 -10.59 18.69 0.21
N HIS A 131 -9.39 19.13 -0.21
CA HIS A 131 -8.83 20.42 0.17
C HIS A 131 -8.49 21.34 -1.03
N GLY A 132 -8.81 20.94 -2.26
CA GLY A 132 -8.64 21.74 -3.46
C GLY A 132 -7.19 22.04 -3.85
N ILE A 133 -6.24 21.21 -3.40
CA ILE A 133 -4.82 21.39 -3.72
C ILE A 133 -4.53 20.96 -5.15
N ASP A 134 -3.86 21.82 -5.89
CA ASP A 134 -3.23 21.43 -7.16
C ASP A 134 -1.86 20.79 -6.84
N ILE A 135 -1.81 19.47 -6.85
CA ILE A 135 -0.59 18.71 -6.56
C ILE A 135 0.59 19.05 -7.48
N ASN A 136 0.32 19.62 -8.66
CA ASN A 136 1.36 20.08 -9.59
C ASN A 136 1.95 21.45 -9.19
N LYS A 137 1.31 22.18 -8.28
CA LYS A 137 1.83 23.43 -7.72
C LYS A 137 2.59 23.23 -6.41
N VAL A 138 2.70 21.98 -5.93
CA VAL A 138 3.50 21.62 -4.75
C VAL A 138 4.84 21.06 -5.22
N GLU A 139 5.95 21.52 -4.63
CA GLU A 139 7.26 20.92 -4.84
C GLU A 139 7.43 19.74 -3.88
N TRP A 140 7.46 18.52 -4.41
CA TRP A 140 7.58 17.28 -3.63
C TRP A 140 9.05 16.94 -3.41
N ILE A 141 9.48 16.90 -2.14
CA ILE A 141 10.87 16.60 -1.76
C ILE A 141 10.96 15.13 -1.36
N THR A 142 11.84 14.36 -2.03
CA THR A 142 11.99 12.92 -1.81
C THR A 142 13.37 12.56 -1.28
N PHE A 143 13.46 11.45 -0.53
CA PHE A 143 14.65 10.99 0.18
C PHE A 143 15.13 9.63 -0.30
N GLU A 144 14.26 8.85 -0.95
CA GLU A 144 14.56 7.52 -1.45
C GLU A 144 14.13 7.34 -2.91
N ASP A 145 14.75 6.38 -3.59
CA ASP A 145 14.37 6.00 -4.95
C ASP A 145 13.08 5.18 -4.97
N PRO A 146 12.31 5.24 -6.06
CA PRO A 146 11.13 4.42 -6.26
C PRO A 146 11.45 2.91 -6.19
N HIS A 147 10.45 2.10 -5.86
CA HIS A 147 10.62 0.65 -5.79
C HIS A 147 10.87 0.04 -7.18
N VAL A 148 10.12 0.47 -8.19
CA VAL A 148 10.26 0.04 -9.58
C VAL A 148 11.36 0.86 -10.25
N ALA A 149 12.40 0.20 -10.73
CA ALA A 149 13.61 0.85 -11.24
C ALA A 149 13.39 1.62 -12.56
N GLU A 150 12.41 1.22 -13.35
CA GLU A 150 12.05 1.83 -14.63
C GLU A 150 11.27 3.13 -14.49
N TYR A 151 10.60 3.33 -13.36
CA TYR A 151 9.82 4.55 -13.10
C TYR A 151 10.74 5.78 -12.94
N ARG A 152 10.25 6.92 -13.43
CA ARG A 152 10.92 8.22 -13.28
C ARG A 152 9.95 9.24 -12.69
N ASP A 153 10.40 9.94 -11.68
CA ASP A 153 9.61 10.97 -11.01
C ASP A 153 9.29 12.14 -11.97
N PRO A 154 8.09 12.75 -11.87
CA PRO A 154 7.74 13.94 -12.64
C PRO A 154 8.57 15.18 -12.21
N ALA A 155 8.62 16.21 -13.04
CA ALA A 155 9.47 17.39 -12.85
C ALA A 155 9.21 18.18 -11.55
N ILE A 156 8.02 18.04 -10.96
CA ILE A 156 7.62 18.65 -9.66
C ILE A 156 8.27 17.96 -8.46
N VAL A 157 8.92 16.82 -8.66
CA VAL A 157 9.61 16.07 -7.62
C VAL A 157 11.09 16.42 -7.63
N LYS A 158 11.61 16.75 -6.46
CA LYS A 158 13.03 17.06 -6.27
C LYS A 158 13.63 16.14 -5.22
N ARG A 159 14.84 15.70 -5.46
CA ARG A 159 15.60 14.94 -4.45
C ARG A 159 16.10 15.90 -3.36
N ALA A 160 15.92 15.51 -2.09
CA ALA A 160 16.56 16.23 -0.99
C ALA A 160 18.08 16.21 -1.14
N PRO A 161 18.79 17.26 -0.69
CA PRO A 161 20.25 17.25 -0.64
C PRO A 161 20.78 16.06 0.17
N GLN A 162 21.96 15.58 -0.20
CA GLN A 162 22.59 14.46 0.51
C GLN A 162 22.73 14.75 2.01
N GLY A 163 22.38 13.76 2.84
CA GLY A 163 22.45 13.86 4.31
C GLY A 163 21.28 14.60 4.97
N LYS A 164 20.33 15.12 4.19
CA LYS A 164 19.10 15.68 4.74
C LYS A 164 18.07 14.58 5.06
N GLU A 165 17.41 14.74 6.20
CA GLU A 165 16.36 13.86 6.69
C GLU A 165 15.01 14.57 6.71
N LEU A 166 13.93 13.89 6.36
CA LEU A 166 12.58 14.45 6.26
C LEU A 166 12.17 15.16 7.57
N THR A 167 12.32 14.48 8.69
CA THR A 167 11.94 15.03 10.01
C THR A 167 12.72 16.26 10.36
N GLN A 168 14.04 16.27 10.12
CA GLN A 168 14.87 17.42 10.41
C GLN A 168 14.52 18.62 9.53
N MET A 169 14.33 18.42 8.22
CA MET A 169 13.91 19.49 7.31
C MET A 169 12.54 20.08 7.70
N LEU A 170 11.64 19.27 8.25
CA LEU A 170 10.35 19.71 8.74
C LEU A 170 10.48 20.56 10.02
N LEU A 171 11.34 20.14 10.96
CA LEU A 171 11.65 20.87 12.20
C LEU A 171 12.33 22.20 11.90
N ASP A 172 13.25 22.23 10.95
CA ASP A 172 14.00 23.42 10.54
C ASP A 172 13.17 24.39 9.68
N GLY A 173 12.01 23.96 9.19
CA GLY A 173 11.15 24.75 8.29
C GLY A 173 11.65 24.82 6.84
N GLU A 174 12.57 23.93 6.44
CA GLU A 174 13.02 23.80 5.06
C GLU A 174 11.94 23.22 4.15
N ILE A 175 10.99 22.49 4.71
CA ILE A 175 9.75 22.04 4.08
C ILE A 175 8.56 22.45 4.96
N ALA A 176 7.45 22.82 4.35
CA ALA A 176 6.27 23.30 5.06
C ALA A 176 5.49 22.17 5.74
N ALA A 177 5.41 21.00 5.10
CA ALA A 177 4.75 19.80 5.59
C ALA A 177 5.51 18.54 5.17
N GLY A 178 5.23 17.43 5.83
CA GLY A 178 5.85 16.15 5.50
C GLY A 178 4.88 14.97 5.69
N ILE A 179 4.93 14.00 4.79
CA ILE A 179 4.18 12.75 4.92
C ILE A 179 5.07 11.77 5.71
N VAL A 180 4.79 11.68 7.02
CA VAL A 180 5.66 11.02 8.01
C VAL A 180 5.23 9.60 8.38
N GLY A 181 4.02 9.19 7.99
CA GLY A 181 3.46 7.87 8.33
C GLY A 181 2.58 7.91 9.59
N ASP A 182 2.40 6.76 10.26
CA ASP A 182 1.41 6.59 11.33
C ASP A 182 1.66 7.41 12.58
N LYS A 183 2.93 7.59 12.93
CA LYS A 183 3.31 8.26 14.17
C LYS A 183 4.05 9.54 13.83
N LEU A 184 3.76 10.59 14.60
CA LEU A 184 4.56 11.80 14.55
C LEU A 184 5.98 11.46 15.05
N PRO A 185 7.01 11.74 14.24
CA PRO A 185 8.39 11.39 14.61
C PRO A 185 8.99 12.31 15.68
N ASP A 186 8.34 13.45 15.95
CA ASP A 186 8.76 14.41 16.95
C ASP A 186 7.53 15.06 17.63
N PRO A 187 7.54 15.31 18.95
CA PRO A 187 6.43 15.89 19.70
C PRO A 187 6.10 17.35 19.34
N LYS A 188 7.01 18.08 18.68
CA LYS A 188 6.75 19.43 18.16
C LYS A 188 5.84 19.44 16.94
N LEU A 189 5.72 18.32 16.24
CA LEU A 189 4.92 18.23 15.02
C LEU A 189 3.46 18.02 15.35
N LYS A 190 2.58 18.51 14.47
CA LYS A 190 1.13 18.27 14.52
C LYS A 190 0.64 17.73 13.18
N HIS A 191 -0.46 16.99 13.23
CA HIS A 191 -1.17 16.59 12.01
C HIS A 191 -1.65 17.81 11.27
N LEU A 192 -1.42 17.86 9.96
CA LEU A 192 -1.81 19.00 9.12
C LEU A 192 -3.33 19.06 8.92
N ILE A 193 -3.98 17.91 8.78
CA ILE A 193 -5.44 17.86 8.59
C ILE A 193 -6.13 17.88 9.97
N PRO A 194 -6.90 18.93 10.28
CA PRO A 194 -7.61 19.04 11.56
C PRO A 194 -8.61 17.89 11.75
N GLY A 195 -8.66 17.31 12.96
CA GLY A 195 -9.56 16.20 13.24
C GLY A 195 -9.35 15.01 12.32
N ALA A 196 -8.08 14.68 12.02
CA ALA A 196 -7.67 13.69 11.02
C ALA A 196 -8.38 12.34 11.12
N GLU A 197 -8.64 11.86 12.33
CA GLU A 197 -9.37 10.61 12.58
C GLU A 197 -10.82 10.68 12.10
N ALA A 198 -11.54 11.73 12.52
CA ALA A 198 -12.91 11.95 12.08
C ALA A 198 -13.00 12.24 10.56
N ALA A 199 -12.00 12.93 9.99
CA ALA A 199 -11.91 13.15 8.55
C ALA A 199 -11.71 11.82 7.80
N ALA A 200 -10.85 10.93 8.31
CA ALA A 200 -10.64 9.60 7.75
C ALA A 200 -11.90 8.73 7.82
N GLN A 201 -12.65 8.81 8.92
CA GLN A 201 -13.91 8.08 9.06
C GLN A 201 -14.96 8.57 8.03
N ARG A 202 -15.17 9.88 7.91
CA ARG A 202 -16.09 10.46 6.91
C ARG A 202 -15.67 10.11 5.48
N TRP A 203 -14.36 10.11 5.22
CA TRP A 203 -13.85 9.71 3.91
C TRP A 203 -14.19 8.23 3.61
N ALA A 204 -13.95 7.32 4.57
CA ALA A 204 -14.24 5.91 4.43
C ALA A 204 -15.73 5.64 4.19
N GLU A 205 -16.62 6.33 4.91
CA GLU A 205 -18.07 6.24 4.73
C GLU A 205 -18.50 6.73 3.35
N ARG A 206 -17.99 7.88 2.89
CA ARG A 206 -18.31 8.47 1.58
C ARG A 206 -17.86 7.59 0.41
N HIS A 207 -16.74 6.90 0.57
CA HIS A 207 -16.14 6.08 -0.47
C HIS A 207 -16.36 4.57 -0.29
N HIS A 208 -17.24 4.18 0.65
CA HIS A 208 -17.58 2.79 0.92
C HIS A 208 -16.35 1.91 1.19
N GLY A 209 -15.34 2.44 1.92
CA GLY A 209 -14.18 1.66 2.25
C GLY A 209 -12.97 2.43 2.79
N VAL A 210 -12.05 1.69 3.36
CA VAL A 210 -10.81 2.19 3.96
C VAL A 210 -9.68 2.16 2.92
N PRO A 211 -8.83 3.20 2.81
CA PRO A 211 -7.69 3.24 1.90
C PRO A 211 -6.78 2.01 2.04
N ILE A 212 -6.61 1.25 0.96
CA ILE A 212 -5.76 0.05 0.91
C ILE A 212 -4.29 0.46 0.86
N ASN A 213 -3.47 -0.11 1.77
CA ASN A 213 -2.03 0.05 1.74
C ASN A 213 -1.32 -1.15 1.11
N HIS A 214 -1.57 -2.37 1.64
CA HIS A 214 -0.88 -3.56 1.16
C HIS A 214 -1.86 -4.69 0.84
N MET A 215 -1.55 -5.42 -0.22
CA MET A 215 -2.27 -6.63 -0.63
C MET A 215 -1.27 -7.76 -0.90
N LEU A 216 -1.79 -8.98 -1.03
CA LEU A 216 -0.97 -10.12 -1.39
C LEU A 216 -0.79 -10.22 -2.90
N VAL A 217 0.40 -10.58 -3.35
CA VAL A 217 0.72 -10.94 -4.73
C VAL A 217 1.33 -12.32 -4.80
N VAL A 218 1.13 -13.00 -5.93
CA VAL A 218 1.80 -14.27 -6.24
C VAL A 218 2.52 -14.16 -7.58
N ARG A 219 3.53 -15.00 -7.79
CA ARG A 219 4.15 -15.11 -9.12
C ARG A 219 3.12 -15.48 -10.17
N GLN A 220 3.20 -14.83 -11.32
CA GLN A 220 2.29 -15.09 -12.44
C GLN A 220 2.40 -16.54 -12.94
N GLU A 221 3.60 -17.12 -12.92
CA GLU A 221 3.83 -18.50 -13.28
C GLU A 221 3.09 -19.47 -12.33
N LEU A 222 3.15 -19.20 -11.01
CA LEU A 222 2.42 -19.96 -10.00
C LEU A 222 0.90 -19.90 -10.25
N ALA A 223 0.38 -18.71 -10.52
CA ALA A 223 -1.06 -18.53 -10.76
C ALA A 223 -1.52 -19.29 -12.01
N ARG A 224 -0.70 -19.33 -13.07
CA ARG A 224 -1.01 -20.05 -14.31
C ARG A 224 -0.90 -21.57 -14.18
N SER A 225 0.18 -22.06 -13.52
CA SER A 225 0.46 -23.50 -13.44
C SER A 225 -0.25 -24.22 -12.31
N ARG A 226 -0.58 -23.52 -11.22
CA ARG A 226 -1.16 -24.09 -10.00
C ARG A 226 -2.27 -23.20 -9.41
N PRO A 227 -3.38 -23.01 -10.15
CA PRO A 227 -4.52 -22.23 -9.64
C PRO A 227 -5.14 -22.83 -8.37
N ASP A 228 -5.04 -24.15 -8.19
CA ASP A 228 -5.42 -24.88 -6.98
C ASP A 228 -4.64 -24.37 -5.73
N VAL A 229 -3.32 -24.19 -5.89
CA VAL A 229 -2.43 -23.65 -4.85
C VAL A 229 -2.78 -22.21 -4.54
N VAL A 230 -3.03 -21.38 -5.55
CA VAL A 230 -3.41 -19.97 -5.36
C VAL A 230 -4.74 -19.85 -4.60
N LYS A 231 -5.72 -20.67 -4.95
CA LYS A 231 -6.99 -20.76 -4.22
C LYS A 231 -6.76 -21.16 -2.75
N ASP A 232 -5.88 -22.11 -2.51
CA ASP A 232 -5.57 -22.56 -1.15
C ASP A 232 -4.84 -21.50 -0.32
N ILE A 233 -3.89 -20.75 -0.91
CA ILE A 233 -3.24 -19.57 -0.29
C ILE A 233 -4.28 -18.55 0.15
N PHE A 234 -5.21 -18.21 -0.73
CA PHE A 234 -6.30 -17.26 -0.45
C PHE A 234 -7.17 -17.75 0.71
N ARG A 235 -7.59 -19.04 0.68
CA ARG A 235 -8.40 -19.68 1.73
C ARG A 235 -7.68 -19.67 3.09
N GLN A 236 -6.38 -19.99 3.12
CA GLN A 236 -5.58 -19.99 4.34
C GLN A 236 -5.43 -18.58 4.93
N LEU A 237 -5.21 -17.58 4.08
CA LEU A 237 -5.10 -16.19 4.53
C LEU A 237 -6.44 -15.70 5.12
N HIS A 238 -7.56 -16.03 4.47
CA HIS A 238 -8.90 -15.71 5.00
C HIS A 238 -9.17 -16.44 6.33
N ALA A 239 -8.81 -17.72 6.44
CA ALA A 239 -8.91 -18.46 7.70
C ALA A 239 -8.04 -17.83 8.82
N SER A 240 -6.85 -17.32 8.48
CA SER A 240 -5.98 -16.62 9.43
C SER A 240 -6.59 -15.30 9.91
N LYS A 241 -7.23 -14.54 9.03
CA LYS A 241 -8.00 -13.34 9.38
C LYS A 241 -9.12 -13.67 10.38
N ARG A 242 -9.92 -14.70 10.07
CA ARG A 242 -11.02 -15.16 10.96
C ARG A 242 -10.53 -15.64 12.31
N ALA A 243 -9.42 -16.37 12.35
CA ALA A 243 -8.78 -16.82 13.57
C ALA A 243 -8.31 -15.68 14.49
N ALA A 244 -8.09 -14.50 13.93
CA ALA A 244 -7.76 -13.28 14.68
C ALA A 244 -9.00 -12.52 15.21
N GLY A 245 -10.22 -12.98 14.94
CA GLY A 245 -11.45 -12.30 15.33
C GLY A 245 -11.67 -10.94 14.64
N LEU A 246 -11.05 -10.73 13.49
CA LEU A 246 -11.16 -9.47 12.74
C LEU A 246 -12.50 -9.41 11.98
N PRO A 247 -12.99 -8.19 11.62
CA PRO A 247 -14.17 -8.02 10.81
C PRO A 247 -14.11 -8.87 9.53
N ASP A 248 -15.19 -9.53 9.16
CA ASP A 248 -15.25 -10.45 8.02
C ASP A 248 -16.41 -10.07 7.09
N GLY A 249 -16.32 -8.87 6.54
CA GLY A 249 -17.31 -8.28 5.63
C GLY A 249 -17.77 -6.90 6.05
N GLY A 250 -18.61 -6.29 5.20
CA GLY A 250 -19.10 -4.93 5.35
C GLY A 250 -18.24 -3.87 4.66
N GLU A 251 -18.86 -2.71 4.43
CA GLU A 251 -18.25 -1.61 3.65
C GLU A 251 -17.02 -0.98 4.31
N LEU A 252 -16.89 -1.08 5.62
CA LEU A 252 -15.76 -0.52 6.36
C LEU A 252 -14.79 -1.57 6.88
N ASP A 253 -14.92 -2.84 6.42
CA ASP A 253 -13.93 -3.87 6.74
C ASP A 253 -12.56 -3.47 6.17
N PRO A 254 -11.53 -3.23 7.02
CA PRO A 254 -10.22 -2.85 6.56
C PRO A 254 -9.43 -4.01 5.92
N TYR A 255 -9.88 -5.25 6.10
CA TYR A 255 -9.21 -6.46 5.63
C TYR A 255 -10.08 -7.21 4.61
N ARG A 256 -10.52 -6.52 3.57
CA ARG A 256 -11.43 -7.05 2.55
C ARG A 256 -10.84 -8.20 1.77
N PHE A 257 -11.71 -9.14 1.42
CA PHE A 257 -11.43 -10.26 0.55
C PHE A 257 -12.43 -10.31 -0.60
N GLY A 258 -11.95 -10.64 -1.81
CA GLY A 258 -12.72 -10.67 -3.04
C GLY A 258 -12.59 -9.38 -3.87
N VAL A 259 -12.66 -9.53 -5.19
CA VAL A 259 -12.46 -8.42 -6.14
C VAL A 259 -13.52 -7.34 -5.94
N GLU A 260 -14.80 -7.72 -5.88
CA GLU A 260 -15.88 -6.74 -5.75
C GLU A 260 -15.84 -5.96 -4.43
N ALA A 261 -15.45 -6.62 -3.34
CA ALA A 261 -15.26 -5.94 -2.06
C ALA A 261 -14.13 -4.91 -2.10
N CYS A 262 -13.07 -5.15 -2.85
CA CYS A 262 -11.92 -4.26 -2.98
C CYS A 262 -12.13 -3.18 -4.06
N ARG A 263 -13.03 -3.41 -5.04
CA ARG A 263 -13.22 -2.59 -6.25
C ARG A 263 -13.34 -1.09 -5.97
N PRO A 264 -14.21 -0.61 -5.07
CA PRO A 264 -14.40 0.83 -4.86
C PRO A 264 -13.10 1.55 -4.52
N ILE A 265 -12.28 0.97 -3.66
CA ILE A 265 -11.03 1.56 -3.20
C ILE A 265 -9.90 1.38 -4.22
N LEU A 266 -9.90 0.27 -4.97
CA LEU A 266 -8.95 0.05 -6.06
C LEU A 266 -9.17 1.03 -7.22
N GLU A 267 -10.41 1.35 -7.59
CA GLU A 267 -10.71 2.37 -8.61
C GLU A 267 -10.13 3.73 -8.22
N ILE A 268 -10.32 4.16 -6.96
CA ILE A 268 -9.82 5.45 -6.47
C ILE A 268 -8.28 5.49 -6.52
N ILE A 269 -7.59 4.45 -6.04
CA ILE A 269 -6.12 4.48 -6.03
C ILE A 269 -5.53 4.40 -7.44
N ILE A 270 -6.19 3.71 -8.37
CA ILE A 270 -5.80 3.70 -9.78
C ILE A 270 -5.92 5.10 -10.38
N ASP A 271 -7.05 5.80 -10.12
CA ASP A 271 -7.25 7.18 -10.57
C ASP A 271 -6.20 8.12 -9.99
N PHE A 272 -5.91 8.01 -8.70
CA PHE A 272 -4.85 8.79 -8.06
C PHE A 272 -3.47 8.49 -8.64
N CYS A 273 -3.17 7.23 -8.94
CA CYS A 273 -1.91 6.86 -9.60
C CYS A 273 -1.78 7.48 -10.99
N GLN A 274 -2.85 7.50 -11.77
CA GLN A 274 -2.84 8.12 -13.10
C GLN A 274 -2.68 9.64 -13.01
N GLN A 275 -3.49 10.32 -12.19
CA GLN A 275 -3.43 11.77 -11.98
C GLN A 275 -2.04 12.24 -11.52
N GLN A 276 -1.38 11.43 -10.71
CA GLN A 276 -0.05 11.70 -10.16
C GLN A 276 1.10 11.20 -11.05
N LYS A 277 0.80 10.69 -12.25
CA LYS A 277 1.78 10.16 -13.22
C LYS A 277 2.62 9.00 -12.67
N LEU A 278 2.05 8.19 -11.77
CA LEU A 278 2.72 7.02 -11.20
C LEU A 278 2.63 5.79 -12.12
N ILE A 279 1.65 5.77 -13.00
CA ILE A 279 1.44 4.75 -14.04
C ILE A 279 1.24 5.45 -15.39
N PRO A 280 1.67 4.84 -16.50
CA PRO A 280 1.63 5.46 -17.83
C PRO A 280 0.21 5.58 -18.40
N ARG A 281 -0.72 4.74 -17.97
CA ARG A 281 -2.14 4.77 -18.33
C ARG A 281 -3.01 4.31 -17.17
N ARG A 282 -4.28 4.68 -17.20
CA ARG A 282 -5.27 4.10 -16.32
C ARG A 282 -5.45 2.61 -16.63
N MET A 283 -5.46 1.78 -15.60
CA MET A 283 -5.84 0.37 -15.67
C MET A 283 -7.26 0.21 -15.11
N SER A 284 -8.00 -0.77 -15.60
CA SER A 284 -9.22 -1.22 -14.91
C SER A 284 -8.86 -2.09 -13.70
N VAL A 285 -9.77 -2.22 -12.74
CA VAL A 285 -9.57 -3.15 -11.62
C VAL A 285 -9.42 -4.59 -12.11
N ASP A 286 -10.16 -4.97 -13.15
CA ASP A 286 -10.09 -6.32 -13.70
C ASP A 286 -8.73 -6.66 -14.32
N GLU A 287 -8.01 -5.68 -14.86
CA GLU A 287 -6.65 -5.87 -15.36
C GLU A 287 -5.64 -6.22 -14.25
N LEU A 288 -5.93 -5.94 -12.98
CA LEU A 288 -5.03 -6.24 -11.86
C LEU A 288 -4.94 -7.74 -11.57
N PHE A 289 -5.95 -8.49 -11.99
CA PHE A 289 -6.12 -9.92 -11.71
C PHE A 289 -5.98 -10.74 -13.00
N ASP A 290 -5.63 -12.00 -12.86
CA ASP A 290 -5.82 -13.00 -13.92
C ASP A 290 -7.09 -13.83 -13.67
N ASP A 291 -7.38 -14.78 -14.55
CA ASP A 291 -8.60 -15.59 -14.42
C ASP A 291 -8.64 -16.38 -13.10
N ALA A 292 -7.48 -16.89 -12.65
CA ALA A 292 -7.39 -17.66 -11.42
C ALA A 292 -7.65 -16.77 -10.17
N THR A 293 -7.08 -15.56 -10.14
CA THR A 293 -7.19 -14.68 -8.98
C THR A 293 -8.49 -13.88 -8.97
N ARG A 294 -9.07 -13.59 -10.15
CA ARG A 294 -10.38 -12.93 -10.28
C ARG A 294 -11.52 -13.80 -9.76
N ALA A 295 -11.43 -15.11 -9.96
CA ALA A 295 -12.44 -16.06 -9.50
C ALA A 295 -12.42 -16.33 -7.98
N LEU A 296 -11.43 -15.76 -7.24
CA LEU A 296 -11.31 -15.96 -5.80
C LEU A 296 -12.40 -15.18 -5.05
N ALA A 297 -13.24 -15.91 -4.34
CA ALA A 297 -14.28 -15.37 -3.48
C ALA A 297 -14.25 -16.07 -2.12
N VAL A 298 -14.66 -15.36 -1.08
CA VAL A 298 -14.96 -15.95 0.23
C VAL A 298 -16.34 -16.58 0.17
N ALA A 299 -16.43 -17.80 0.71
CA ALA A 299 -17.69 -18.55 0.78
C ALA A 299 -18.54 -18.04 1.94
#